data_aae8d03e48ff411fc161584b11d40e78
#
_entry.id   aae8d03e48ff411fc161584b11d40e78
#
_cell.length_a   1.000
_cell.length_b   1.000
_cell.length_c   1.000
_cell.angle_alpha   90.00
_cell.angle_beta   90.00
_cell.angle_gamma   90.00
#
_symmetry.space_group_name_H-M   'P 1'
#
loop_
_entity.id
_entity.type
_entity.pdbx_description
1 polymer ?
#
loop_
_entity_poly.entity_id
_entity_poly.type
_entity_poly.pdbx_seq_one_letter_code
_entity_poly.pdbx_strand_id
1 'polypeptide(L)'
;MRAVNPETLVTMRSEDLSVTVSKNGLKSYHFTTPLMQQYGLAAEPYTKYPQGVFVETFQDSTEVVESTLRANEAINYEKRDLWLANGDVVASGSGNTLYTEQLFWDAKTDRVYSNVRVKVVDKDGEHYGEGFESDKGLKSWMFREYEGTIAVDTAPNEEPVDATGEPLGREDARRGEGAEGGSGAPDRRQAVAPGWNSAQ
;
A
#
# COMPACT_ATOMS: atom_id res chain seq x y z
N MET A 1 -20.51 43.52 -0.05
CA MET A 1 -19.18 42.91 0.16
C MET A 1 -19.36 41.39 0.14
N ARG A 2 -18.66 40.67 -0.76
CA ARG A 2 -18.73 39.21 -0.80
C ARG A 2 -17.90 38.67 0.36
N ALA A 3 -18.50 37.93 1.28
CA ALA A 3 -17.77 37.32 2.38
C ALA A 3 -16.73 36.36 1.82
N VAL A 4 -15.48 36.54 2.18
CA VAL A 4 -14.40 35.60 1.78
C VAL A 4 -14.54 34.37 2.67
N ASN A 5 -14.64 33.19 2.04
CA ASN A 5 -14.70 31.93 2.77
C ASN A 5 -13.28 31.55 3.21
N PRO A 6 -12.99 31.51 4.53
CA PRO A 6 -11.66 31.18 5.03
C PRO A 6 -11.20 29.77 4.65
N GLU A 7 -12.14 28.82 4.45
CA GLU A 7 -11.85 27.43 4.08
C GLU A 7 -11.22 27.30 2.69
N THR A 8 -11.48 28.27 1.79
CA THR A 8 -11.04 28.23 0.40
C THR A 8 -10.07 29.36 0.06
N LEU A 9 -9.66 30.16 1.06
CA LEU A 9 -8.71 31.24 0.84
C LEU A 9 -7.28 30.73 0.84
N VAL A 10 -6.60 30.85 -0.31
CA VAL A 10 -5.16 30.59 -0.40
C VAL A 10 -4.41 31.68 0.34
N THR A 11 -3.70 31.32 1.41
CA THR A 11 -2.93 32.24 2.25
C THR A 11 -1.47 32.34 1.80
N MET A 12 -0.95 31.29 1.17
CA MET A 12 0.38 31.27 0.57
C MET A 12 0.37 30.43 -0.70
N ARG A 13 1.14 30.87 -1.70
CA ARG A 13 1.35 30.15 -2.96
C ARG A 13 2.84 30.15 -3.28
N SER A 14 3.36 29.00 -3.71
CA SER A 14 4.74 28.87 -4.21
C SER A 14 4.74 28.01 -5.45
N GLU A 15 5.65 28.30 -6.38
CA GLU A 15 5.87 27.57 -7.63
C GLU A 15 7.26 26.92 -7.62
N ASP A 16 7.41 25.80 -8.32
CA ASP A 16 8.67 25.07 -8.50
C ASP A 16 9.38 24.78 -7.18
N LEU A 17 8.64 24.21 -6.23
CA LEU A 17 9.10 23.99 -4.87
C LEU A 17 9.90 22.68 -4.76
N SER A 18 11.06 22.76 -4.09
CA SER A 18 11.90 21.63 -3.71
C SER A 18 12.25 21.75 -2.22
N VAL A 19 11.79 20.82 -1.40
CA VAL A 19 11.88 20.90 0.07
C VAL A 19 12.45 19.62 0.64
N THR A 20 13.45 19.75 1.51
CA THR A 20 13.92 18.66 2.36
C THR A 20 13.45 18.88 3.79
N VAL A 21 12.78 17.89 4.34
CA VAL A 21 12.33 17.88 5.74
C VAL A 21 13.26 17.00 6.55
N SER A 22 13.77 17.58 7.66
CA SER A 22 14.64 16.86 8.59
C SER A 22 13.95 16.67 9.93
N LYS A 23 14.14 15.50 10.55
CA LYS A 23 13.68 15.17 11.89
C LYS A 23 14.91 14.81 12.74
N ASN A 24 15.08 15.47 13.87
CA ASN A 24 16.25 15.27 14.76
C ASN A 24 17.61 15.42 14.05
N GLY A 25 17.70 16.34 13.08
CA GLY A 25 18.94 16.60 12.33
C GLY A 25 19.21 15.61 11.18
N LEU A 26 18.36 14.62 10.97
CA LEU A 26 18.46 13.64 9.90
C LEU A 26 17.42 13.91 8.83
N LYS A 27 17.76 13.68 7.55
CA LYS A 27 16.78 13.76 6.45
C LYS A 27 15.67 12.73 6.68
N SER A 28 14.43 13.20 6.68
CA SER A 28 13.24 12.34 6.78
C SER A 28 12.65 12.08 5.41
N TYR A 29 12.37 13.15 4.69
CA TYR A 29 11.89 13.07 3.30
C TYR A 29 12.25 14.33 2.52
N HIS A 30 12.28 14.21 1.21
CA HIS A 30 12.40 15.30 0.25
C HIS A 30 11.22 15.25 -0.70
N PHE A 31 10.66 16.40 -1.06
CA PHE A 31 9.63 16.45 -2.09
C PHE A 31 9.79 17.62 -3.04
N THR A 32 9.30 17.42 -4.27
CA THR A 32 9.21 18.43 -5.30
C THR A 32 7.79 18.55 -5.82
N THR A 33 7.38 19.76 -6.18
CA THR A 33 6.07 20.05 -6.74
C THR A 33 6.11 21.31 -7.60
N PRO A 34 5.39 21.35 -8.75
CA PRO A 34 5.28 22.57 -9.56
C PRO A 34 4.48 23.67 -8.87
N LEU A 35 3.51 23.32 -8.00
CA LEU A 35 2.62 24.30 -7.35
C LEU A 35 2.23 23.86 -5.95
N MET A 36 2.40 24.77 -4.99
CA MET A 36 1.93 24.66 -3.62
C MET A 36 0.92 25.76 -3.30
N GLN A 37 -0.16 25.42 -2.64
CA GLN A 37 -1.18 26.34 -2.14
C GLN A 37 -1.51 26.02 -0.68
N GLN A 38 -1.28 26.96 0.23
CA GLN A 38 -1.60 26.82 1.65
C GLN A 38 -2.93 27.47 1.98
N TYR A 39 -3.74 26.81 2.79
CA TYR A 39 -5.04 27.22 3.30
C TYR A 39 -4.97 27.38 4.82
N GLY A 40 -4.16 28.34 5.27
CA GLY A 40 -3.83 28.53 6.69
C GLY A 40 -4.97 29.05 7.56
N LEU A 41 -6.06 29.61 6.97
CA LEU A 41 -7.24 30.11 7.67
C LEU A 41 -8.40 29.10 7.71
N ALA A 42 -8.25 27.93 7.12
CA ALA A 42 -9.22 26.85 7.24
C ALA A 42 -9.33 26.38 8.71
N ALA A 43 -10.48 25.87 9.13
CA ALA A 43 -10.69 25.33 10.47
C ALA A 43 -9.67 24.21 10.78
N GLU A 44 -9.37 23.37 9.80
CA GLU A 44 -8.21 22.50 9.78
C GLU A 44 -7.24 22.96 8.68
N PRO A 45 -6.16 23.70 9.01
CA PRO A 45 -5.21 24.17 8.04
C PRO A 45 -4.56 23.02 7.25
N TYR A 46 -4.45 23.22 5.95
CA TYR A 46 -3.85 22.23 5.05
C TYR A 46 -3.07 22.91 3.92
N THR A 47 -2.18 22.14 3.30
CA THR A 47 -1.44 22.54 2.11
C THR A 47 -1.78 21.61 0.97
N LYS A 48 -2.17 22.16 -0.18
CA LYS A 48 -2.52 21.42 -1.39
C LYS A 48 -1.42 21.54 -2.44
N TYR A 49 -1.16 20.46 -3.16
CA TYR A 49 -0.22 20.32 -4.26
C TYR A 49 -0.98 19.86 -5.52
N PRO A 50 -1.65 20.79 -6.24
CA PRO A 50 -2.65 20.43 -7.25
C PRO A 50 -2.07 20.05 -8.62
N GLN A 51 -0.76 20.16 -8.82
CA GLN A 51 -0.07 19.87 -10.08
C GLN A 51 0.94 18.74 -9.97
N GLY A 52 0.72 17.86 -9.01
CA GLY A 52 1.57 16.72 -8.77
C GLY A 52 2.60 16.92 -7.68
N VAL A 53 3.07 15.80 -7.17
CA VAL A 53 4.13 15.73 -6.16
C VAL A 53 5.00 14.52 -6.44
N PHE A 54 6.30 14.68 -6.21
CA PHE A 54 7.26 13.58 -6.12
C PHE A 54 7.94 13.64 -4.75
N VAL A 55 7.93 12.52 -4.04
CA VAL A 55 8.47 12.40 -2.67
C VAL A 55 9.50 11.28 -2.64
N GLU A 56 10.60 11.52 -1.94
CA GLU A 56 11.61 10.54 -1.57
C GLU A 56 11.67 10.46 -0.04
N THR A 57 11.58 9.28 0.53
CA THR A 57 11.86 9.06 1.94
C THR A 57 13.25 8.48 2.12
N PHE A 58 13.85 8.70 3.27
CA PHE A 58 15.22 8.24 3.54
C PHE A 58 15.23 7.24 4.69
N GLN A 59 16.16 6.28 4.60
CA GLN A 59 16.42 5.35 5.69
C GLN A 59 16.93 6.13 6.90
N ASP A 60 16.54 5.70 8.09
CA ASP A 60 16.97 6.34 9.32
C ASP A 60 18.51 6.46 9.40
N SER A 61 18.95 7.68 9.68
CA SER A 61 20.37 8.03 9.83
C SER A 61 21.24 7.94 8.55
N THR A 62 20.64 7.85 7.37
CA THR A 62 21.37 7.76 6.09
C THR A 62 20.84 8.75 5.06
N GLU A 63 21.57 8.89 3.94
CA GLU A 63 21.11 9.59 2.73
C GLU A 63 20.59 8.63 1.66
N VAL A 64 20.38 7.37 2.04
CA VAL A 64 19.86 6.33 1.13
C VAL A 64 18.35 6.48 1.02
N VAL A 65 17.87 6.60 -0.21
CA VAL A 65 16.42 6.62 -0.49
C VAL A 65 15.83 5.27 -0.10
N GLU A 66 14.83 5.29 0.77
CA GLU A 66 14.10 4.11 1.23
C GLU A 66 12.90 3.81 0.34
N SER A 67 12.15 4.86 0.00
CA SER A 67 11.01 4.75 -0.91
C SER A 67 10.78 6.03 -1.69
N THR A 68 10.04 5.93 -2.78
CA THR A 68 9.59 7.05 -3.59
C THR A 68 8.08 7.01 -3.76
N LEU A 69 7.48 8.19 -3.94
CA LEU A 69 6.05 8.33 -4.26
C LEU A 69 5.86 9.42 -5.30
N ARG A 70 5.01 9.19 -6.29
CA ARG A 70 4.48 10.21 -7.19
C ARG A 70 2.96 10.15 -7.23
N ALA A 71 2.32 11.30 -7.39
CA ALA A 71 0.88 11.43 -7.55
C ALA A 71 0.54 12.68 -8.35
N ASN A 72 -0.66 12.72 -8.95
CA ASN A 72 -1.15 13.87 -9.68
C ASN A 72 -1.54 15.05 -8.76
N GLU A 73 -1.89 14.76 -7.53
CA GLU A 73 -2.27 15.74 -6.52
C GLU A 73 -1.88 15.20 -5.12
N ALA A 74 -1.55 16.12 -4.20
CA ALA A 74 -1.42 15.76 -2.79
C ALA A 74 -1.98 16.84 -1.87
N ILE A 75 -2.34 16.43 -0.66
CA ILE A 75 -2.75 17.31 0.44
C ILE A 75 -1.96 16.92 1.69
N ASN A 76 -1.39 17.92 2.36
CA ASN A 76 -0.77 17.74 3.67
C ASN A 76 -1.61 18.42 4.76
N TYR A 77 -2.03 17.65 5.74
CA TYR A 77 -2.69 18.11 6.96
C TYR A 77 -1.64 18.28 8.06
N GLU A 78 -1.04 19.47 8.14
CA GLU A 78 0.13 19.76 8.98
C GLU A 78 -0.08 19.38 10.46
N LYS A 79 -1.24 19.68 11.05
CA LYS A 79 -1.56 19.36 12.45
C LYS A 79 -1.62 17.87 12.74
N ARG A 80 -1.90 17.06 11.72
CA ARG A 80 -1.98 15.60 11.83
C ARG A 80 -0.70 14.90 11.43
N ASP A 81 0.24 15.58 10.76
CA ASP A 81 1.35 14.98 10.01
C ASP A 81 0.87 13.91 9.01
N LEU A 82 -0.28 14.17 8.38
CA LEU A 82 -0.94 13.25 7.47
C LEU A 82 -0.86 13.79 6.04
N TRP A 83 -0.37 12.93 5.16
CA TRP A 83 -0.34 13.17 3.72
C TRP A 83 -1.42 12.33 3.03
N LEU A 84 -2.10 12.93 2.07
CA LEU A 84 -3.03 12.27 1.16
C LEU A 84 -2.53 12.50 -0.27
N ALA A 85 -2.23 11.44 -0.98
CA ALA A 85 -1.90 11.45 -2.40
C ALA A 85 -3.09 10.92 -3.21
N ASN A 86 -3.42 11.58 -4.31
CA ASN A 86 -4.53 11.22 -5.18
C ASN A 86 -4.12 11.25 -6.66
N GLY A 87 -4.73 10.36 -7.44
CA GLY A 87 -4.61 10.25 -8.89
C GLY A 87 -3.29 9.65 -9.34
N ASP A 88 -3.36 8.52 -10.03
CA ASP A 88 -2.20 7.79 -10.57
C ASP A 88 -1.05 7.65 -9.56
N VAL A 89 -1.38 7.31 -8.32
CA VAL A 89 -0.39 7.17 -7.25
C VAL A 89 0.49 5.96 -7.52
N VAL A 90 1.79 6.20 -7.59
CA VAL A 90 2.80 5.14 -7.66
C VAL A 90 3.79 5.33 -6.53
N ALA A 91 3.93 4.31 -5.70
CA ALA A 91 4.94 4.28 -4.63
C ALA A 91 5.85 3.06 -4.81
N SER A 92 7.16 3.24 -4.62
CA SER A 92 8.13 2.16 -4.78
C SER A 92 9.10 2.14 -3.61
N GLY A 93 9.40 0.95 -3.09
CA GLY A 93 10.36 0.76 -2.00
C GLY A 93 10.61 -0.71 -1.73
N SER A 94 11.79 -1.06 -1.28
CA SER A 94 12.16 -2.44 -0.89
C SER A 94 11.91 -3.52 -1.98
N GLY A 95 11.96 -3.13 -3.26
CA GLY A 95 11.68 -4.03 -4.39
C GLY A 95 10.20 -4.20 -4.72
N ASN A 96 9.31 -3.51 -3.99
CA ASN A 96 7.87 -3.50 -4.22
C ASN A 96 7.45 -2.22 -4.92
N THR A 97 6.43 -2.29 -5.79
CA THR A 97 5.80 -1.12 -6.41
C THR A 97 4.29 -1.20 -6.25
N LEU A 98 3.72 -0.15 -5.69
CA LEU A 98 2.30 0.00 -5.41
C LEU A 98 1.68 0.98 -6.42
N TYR A 99 0.48 0.66 -6.91
CA TYR A 99 -0.34 1.48 -7.79
C TYR A 99 -1.74 1.62 -7.18
N THR A 100 -2.23 2.86 -7.07
CA THR A 100 -3.57 3.14 -6.53
C THR A 100 -4.05 4.53 -6.94
N GLU A 101 -5.33 4.81 -6.77
CA GLU A 101 -5.89 6.16 -6.95
C GLU A 101 -5.78 7.02 -5.69
N GLN A 102 -5.57 6.41 -4.51
CA GLN A 102 -5.49 7.14 -3.26
C GLN A 102 -4.56 6.44 -2.29
N LEU A 103 -3.66 7.22 -1.67
CA LEU A 103 -2.74 6.73 -0.66
C LEU A 103 -2.58 7.74 0.48
N PHE A 104 -2.65 7.27 1.70
CA PHE A 104 -2.36 8.04 2.91
C PHE A 104 -1.00 7.66 3.48
N TRP A 105 -0.26 8.65 3.96
CA TRP A 105 0.94 8.46 4.75
C TRP A 105 0.80 9.24 6.06
N ASP A 106 0.76 8.52 7.18
CA ASP A 106 0.85 9.08 8.53
C ASP A 106 2.33 9.15 8.93
N ALA A 107 2.90 10.36 8.85
CA ALA A 107 4.31 10.60 9.14
C ALA A 107 4.65 10.54 10.65
N LYS A 108 3.65 10.46 11.55
CA LYS A 108 3.88 10.23 12.98
C LYS A 108 4.18 8.78 13.28
N THR A 109 3.49 7.89 12.60
CA THR A 109 3.56 6.44 12.81
C THR A 109 4.34 5.72 11.73
N ASP A 110 4.81 6.45 10.69
CA ASP A 110 5.44 5.92 9.48
C ASP A 110 4.58 4.86 8.75
N ARG A 111 3.24 4.97 8.90
CA ARG A 111 2.27 4.07 8.32
C ARG A 111 1.75 4.59 7.00
N VAL A 112 1.77 3.75 5.98
CA VAL A 112 1.17 3.99 4.66
C VAL A 112 -0.07 3.13 4.52
N TYR A 113 -1.18 3.70 4.04
CA TYR A 113 -2.42 2.93 3.87
C TYR A 113 -3.31 3.47 2.76
N SER A 114 -4.18 2.60 2.22
CA SER A 114 -5.21 2.94 1.25
C SER A 114 -6.53 2.26 1.62
N ASN A 115 -7.64 2.94 1.39
CA ASN A 115 -9.00 2.39 1.59
C ASN A 115 -9.68 2.02 0.27
N VAL A 116 -9.00 2.24 -0.85
CA VAL A 116 -9.47 1.87 -2.19
C VAL A 116 -8.64 0.71 -2.73
N ARG A 117 -9.00 0.25 -3.92
CA ARG A 117 -8.27 -0.82 -4.59
C ARG A 117 -6.81 -0.44 -4.85
N VAL A 118 -5.92 -1.38 -4.57
CA VAL A 118 -4.48 -1.26 -4.74
C VAL A 118 -3.96 -2.47 -5.52
N LYS A 119 -2.99 -2.20 -6.39
CA LYS A 119 -2.15 -3.21 -7.02
C LYS A 119 -0.75 -3.09 -6.43
N VAL A 120 -0.19 -4.20 -5.95
CA VAL A 120 1.23 -4.31 -5.57
C VAL A 120 1.93 -5.24 -6.54
N VAL A 121 3.08 -4.84 -7.02
CA VAL A 121 3.98 -5.67 -7.82
C VAL A 121 5.24 -5.91 -7.02
N ASP A 122 5.59 -7.17 -6.81
CA ASP A 122 6.81 -7.60 -6.15
C ASP A 122 7.52 -8.69 -6.95
N LYS A 123 8.54 -9.34 -6.36
CA LYS A 123 9.29 -10.45 -7.00
C LYS A 123 8.44 -11.70 -7.30
N ASP A 124 7.33 -11.87 -6.58
CA ASP A 124 6.45 -13.03 -6.68
C ASP A 124 5.29 -12.80 -7.66
N GLY A 125 5.10 -11.54 -8.11
CA GLY A 125 4.11 -11.18 -9.13
C GLY A 125 3.26 -9.97 -8.82
N GLU A 126 2.00 -10.01 -9.26
CA GLU A 126 1.03 -8.95 -9.08
C GLU A 126 -0.03 -9.35 -8.04
N HIS A 127 -0.26 -8.49 -7.08
CA HIS A 127 -1.21 -8.68 -5.99
C HIS A 127 -2.24 -7.54 -6.02
N TYR A 128 -3.49 -7.89 -5.82
CA TYR A 128 -4.61 -6.93 -5.82
C TYR A 128 -5.41 -7.06 -4.53
N GLY A 129 -5.94 -5.95 -4.04
CA GLY A 129 -6.80 -5.96 -2.86
C GLY A 129 -7.27 -4.57 -2.47
N GLU A 130 -8.10 -4.53 -1.43
CA GLU A 130 -8.57 -3.31 -0.79
C GLU A 130 -8.11 -3.25 0.68
N GLY A 131 -8.04 -2.02 1.21
CA GLY A 131 -7.61 -1.81 2.59
C GLY A 131 -6.13 -2.14 2.79
N PHE A 132 -5.27 -1.65 1.90
CA PHE A 132 -3.82 -1.80 1.96
C PHE A 132 -3.23 -1.09 3.18
N GLU A 133 -2.26 -1.72 3.82
CA GLU A 133 -1.44 -1.15 4.90
C GLU A 133 0.01 -1.59 4.74
N SER A 134 0.96 -0.66 5.05
CA SER A 134 2.39 -0.91 5.00
C SER A 134 3.17 0.06 5.89
N ASP A 135 4.45 -0.23 6.14
CA ASP A 135 5.43 0.76 6.57
C ASP A 135 5.83 1.72 5.42
N LYS A 136 6.49 2.83 5.75
CA LYS A 136 6.91 3.85 4.76
C LYS A 136 7.87 3.32 3.69
N GLY A 137 8.63 2.26 4.00
CA GLY A 137 9.60 1.63 3.10
C GLY A 137 8.99 0.55 2.21
N LEU A 138 7.69 0.26 2.32
CA LEU A 138 6.97 -0.81 1.64
C LEU A 138 7.62 -2.20 1.86
N LYS A 139 8.30 -2.41 3.01
CA LYS A 139 8.98 -3.66 3.34
C LYS A 139 8.00 -4.76 3.72
N SER A 140 6.98 -4.37 4.49
CA SER A 140 5.93 -5.26 4.96
C SER A 140 4.58 -4.64 4.62
N TRP A 141 3.75 -5.38 3.92
CA TRP A 141 2.44 -4.90 3.51
C TRP A 141 1.37 -5.99 3.67
N MET A 142 0.12 -5.56 3.75
CA MET A 142 -1.04 -6.43 3.84
C MET A 142 -2.26 -5.80 3.18
N PHE A 143 -3.18 -6.65 2.72
CA PHE A 143 -4.54 -6.23 2.34
C PHE A 143 -5.53 -6.69 3.42
N ARG A 144 -6.54 -5.89 3.67
CA ARG A 144 -7.71 -6.27 4.47
C ARG A 144 -8.61 -7.22 3.70
N GLU A 145 -8.77 -6.96 2.40
CA GLU A 145 -9.49 -7.81 1.45
C GLU A 145 -8.57 -8.09 0.27
N TYR A 146 -8.08 -9.33 0.17
CA TYR A 146 -7.18 -9.76 -0.91
C TYR A 146 -8.00 -10.26 -2.10
N GLU A 147 -7.71 -9.74 -3.29
CA GLU A 147 -8.26 -10.17 -4.57
C GLU A 147 -7.17 -10.90 -5.35
N GLY A 148 -7.13 -12.21 -5.30
CA GLY A 148 -6.12 -12.94 -6.07
C GLY A 148 -6.35 -14.44 -6.08
N THR A 149 -5.89 -15.10 -7.13
CA THR A 149 -5.78 -16.56 -7.19
C THR A 149 -4.42 -16.92 -6.61
N ILE A 150 -4.40 -17.57 -5.45
CA ILE A 150 -3.18 -18.16 -4.94
C ILE A 150 -2.88 -19.36 -5.85
N ALA A 151 -1.82 -19.30 -6.66
CA ALA A 151 -1.27 -20.49 -7.28
C ALA A 151 -0.71 -21.35 -6.14
N VAL A 152 -1.46 -22.34 -5.72
CA VAL A 152 -0.93 -23.39 -4.88
C VAL A 152 -0.10 -24.28 -5.81
N ASP A 153 1.22 -24.21 -5.73
CA ASP A 153 2.08 -25.25 -6.27
C ASP A 153 1.74 -26.55 -5.51
N THR A 154 0.79 -27.27 -6.04
CA THR A 154 0.58 -28.65 -5.66
C THR A 154 1.79 -29.38 -6.25
N ALA A 155 2.72 -29.80 -5.38
CA ALA A 155 3.77 -30.71 -5.77
C ALA A 155 3.16 -31.82 -6.65
N PRO A 156 3.84 -32.24 -7.75
CA PRO A 156 3.28 -33.23 -8.66
C PRO A 156 2.88 -34.46 -7.85
N ASN A 157 1.61 -34.86 -8.01
CA ASN A 157 0.94 -35.97 -7.37
C ASN A 157 1.95 -37.07 -6.97
N GLU A 158 2.12 -37.29 -5.68
CA GLU A 158 2.43 -38.63 -5.22
C GLU A 158 1.22 -39.48 -5.64
N GLU A 159 1.39 -40.40 -6.60
CA GLU A 159 0.35 -41.34 -6.96
C GLU A 159 -0.09 -42.08 -5.68
N PRO A 160 -1.41 -42.21 -5.43
CA PRO A 160 -1.87 -42.90 -4.23
C PRO A 160 -1.27 -44.32 -4.23
N VAL A 161 -0.51 -44.60 -3.19
CA VAL A 161 0.10 -45.90 -2.95
C VAL A 161 -0.76 -46.70 -1.98
N ASP A 162 -0.76 -48.01 -2.14
CA ASP A 162 -1.39 -48.92 -1.18
C ASP A 162 -0.62 -49.02 0.15
N ALA A 163 -1.11 -49.79 1.10
CA ALA A 163 -0.51 -49.98 2.41
C ALA A 163 0.90 -50.64 2.36
N THR A 164 1.39 -51.06 1.20
CA THR A 164 2.71 -51.61 0.99
C THR A 164 3.64 -50.69 0.20
N GLY A 165 3.15 -49.47 -0.19
CA GLY A 165 3.93 -48.46 -0.92
C GLY A 165 3.95 -48.65 -2.44
N GLU A 166 3.07 -49.50 -3.02
CA GLU A 166 2.94 -49.68 -4.47
C GLU A 166 1.88 -48.74 -5.06
N PRO A 167 2.08 -48.14 -6.26
CA PRO A 167 1.12 -47.23 -6.88
C PRO A 167 -0.19 -47.96 -7.23
N LEU A 168 -1.33 -47.45 -6.77
CA LEU A 168 -2.65 -47.93 -7.12
C LEU A 168 -2.93 -47.60 -8.59
N GLY A 169 -3.13 -48.63 -9.42
CA GLY A 169 -3.46 -48.51 -10.82
C GLY A 169 -4.80 -47.77 -11.02
N ARG A 170 -4.94 -47.04 -12.12
CA ARG A 170 -6.06 -46.12 -12.47
C ARG A 170 -7.48 -46.77 -12.50
N GLU A 171 -7.64 -48.05 -12.29
CA GLU A 171 -8.94 -48.74 -12.35
C GLU A 171 -9.68 -48.74 -10.99
N ASP A 172 -8.98 -48.64 -9.86
CA ASP A 172 -9.61 -48.70 -8.54
C ASP A 172 -10.12 -47.31 -8.01
N ALA A 173 -9.75 -46.20 -8.66
CA ALA A 173 -10.19 -44.87 -8.29
C ALA A 173 -11.66 -44.51 -8.64
N ARG A 174 -12.38 -45.40 -9.39
CA ARG A 174 -13.76 -45.11 -9.85
C ARG A 174 -14.86 -45.67 -8.94
N ARG A 175 -14.55 -46.30 -7.83
CA ARG A 175 -15.56 -46.98 -6.95
C ARG A 175 -15.90 -46.21 -5.69
N GLY A 176 -15.52 -44.96 -5.55
CA GLY A 176 -15.74 -44.13 -4.36
C GLY A 176 -16.64 -42.92 -4.53
N GLU A 177 -17.26 -42.67 -5.69
CA GLU A 177 -18.19 -41.54 -5.84
C GLU A 177 -19.65 -41.97 -5.59
N GLY A 178 -20.13 -41.68 -4.42
CA GLY A 178 -21.55 -41.80 -4.06
C GLY A 178 -21.77 -41.34 -2.62
N ALA A 179 -22.09 -40.07 -2.43
CA ALA A 179 -23.09 -39.50 -1.52
C ALA A 179 -22.71 -38.16 -0.93
N GLU A 180 -23.61 -37.18 -1.24
CA GLU A 180 -24.08 -36.05 -0.42
C GLU A 180 -23.17 -34.86 -0.15
N GLY A 181 -23.43 -33.71 -0.78
CA GLY A 181 -24.34 -32.63 -0.40
C GLY A 181 -23.92 -31.91 0.89
N GLY A 182 -23.20 -30.77 0.77
CA GLY A 182 -22.98 -29.86 1.89
C GLY A 182 -22.50 -28.48 1.41
N SER A 183 -23.43 -27.53 1.34
CA SER A 183 -23.15 -26.12 1.09
C SER A 183 -22.33 -25.55 2.25
N GLY A 184 -21.09 -25.18 2.00
CA GLY A 184 -20.23 -24.44 2.93
C GLY A 184 -19.68 -23.20 2.25
N ALA A 185 -20.07 -22.03 2.74
CA ALA A 185 -19.51 -20.75 2.32
C ALA A 185 -17.97 -20.72 2.53
N PRO A 186 -17.20 -20.02 1.67
CA PRO A 186 -15.75 -19.99 1.81
C PRO A 186 -15.35 -19.22 3.07
N ASP A 187 -14.54 -19.88 3.88
CA ASP A 187 -13.86 -19.33 5.04
C ASP A 187 -12.96 -18.17 4.61
N ARG A 188 -13.27 -16.96 5.11
CA ARG A 188 -12.50 -15.74 4.88
C ARG A 188 -11.19 -15.80 5.67
N ARG A 189 -10.16 -16.41 5.12
CA ARG A 189 -8.82 -16.35 5.70
C ARG A 189 -8.11 -15.10 5.21
N GLN A 190 -7.65 -14.28 6.14
CA GLN A 190 -6.76 -13.16 5.88
C GLN A 190 -5.45 -13.70 5.32
N ALA A 191 -5.12 -13.33 4.07
CA ALA A 191 -3.82 -13.63 3.49
C ALA A 191 -2.82 -12.58 3.98
N VAL A 192 -1.91 -13.00 4.85
CA VAL A 192 -0.77 -12.20 5.29
C VAL A 192 0.39 -12.47 4.34
N ALA A 193 1.00 -11.41 3.79
CA ALA A 193 2.19 -11.56 2.96
C ALA A 193 3.34 -12.20 3.75
N PRO A 194 4.22 -13.00 3.10
CA PRO A 194 5.31 -13.65 3.79
C PRO A 194 6.28 -12.62 4.37
N GLY A 195 6.41 -12.61 5.70
CA GLY A 195 7.42 -11.80 6.40
C GLY A 195 7.01 -11.16 7.72
N TRP A 196 5.76 -11.29 8.17
CA TRP A 196 5.38 -10.73 9.47
C TRP A 196 5.40 -11.78 10.58
N ASN A 197 6.52 -11.81 11.32
CA ASN A 197 6.59 -12.43 12.65
C ASN A 197 6.29 -11.36 13.69
N SER A 198 5.16 -11.51 14.38
CA SER A 198 4.86 -10.78 15.61
C SER A 198 5.87 -11.24 16.68
N ALA A 199 6.90 -10.43 16.94
CA ALA A 199 7.72 -10.56 18.13
C ALA A 199 7.40 -9.39 19.07
N GLN A 200 7.03 -9.73 20.27
CA GLN A 200 6.61 -9.06 21.49
C GLN A 200 7.22 -7.67 21.73
#